data_47995de692333eb54afadbb8956888a2
#
_entry.id   47995de692333eb54afadbb8956888a2
#
_cell.length_a   1.000
_cell.length_b   1.000
_cell.length_c   1.000
_cell.angle_alpha   90.00
_cell.angle_beta   90.00
_cell.angle_gamma   90.00
#
_symmetry.space_group_name_H-M   'P 1'
#
loop_
_entity.id
_entity.type
_entity.pdbx_description
1 polymer ?
#
loop_
_entity_poly.entity_id
_entity_poly.type
_entity_poly.pdbx_seq_one_letter_code
_entity_poly.pdbx_strand_id
1 'polypeptide(L)'
;LSDADLKRIDNPEQVFEFEIGPYKAYIVHHSTIRGPAKGGIRLAPDVDLEETTGLARLMTFKCAVVNIPFGGGKSGIKVDPRQLSRDELVSLIRAFTQEAIRKGALAPEKYSGAPDMGSNESTMAQIADEAIKMKVKEDEERGQLRGLRQIPRLIYNTMRSIVTGKPIEFGGLHERVWATGDGMKSALEIFLLEKGLNLEGMRIVIQGFGNVGYGAALALSEAGAKIVGVIERNGGVKNNQGLDVEGLKKYFKEHGTFEGFSGGD
;
A
#
# COMPACT_ATOMS: atom_id res chain seq x y z
N LEU A 1 3.45 14.52 -28.23
CA LEU A 1 3.70 13.08 -28.02
C LEU A 1 3.47 12.37 -29.34
N SER A 2 4.42 11.54 -29.77
CA SER A 2 4.25 10.69 -30.96
C SER A 2 3.29 9.53 -30.64
N ASP A 3 2.73 8.87 -31.65
CA ASP A 3 1.93 7.65 -31.44
C ASP A 3 2.71 6.54 -30.75
N ALA A 4 4.04 6.53 -30.93
CA ALA A 4 4.93 5.61 -30.22
C ALA A 4 5.01 5.95 -28.71
N ASP A 5 5.01 7.24 -28.33
CA ASP A 5 4.99 7.67 -26.94
C ASP A 5 3.64 7.36 -26.28
N LEU A 6 2.54 7.56 -27.00
CA LEU A 6 1.20 7.20 -26.52
C LEU A 6 1.06 5.70 -26.29
N LYS A 7 1.55 4.87 -27.22
CA LYS A 7 1.56 3.41 -27.05
C LYS A 7 2.40 2.94 -25.86
N ARG A 8 3.51 3.63 -25.55
CA ARG A 8 4.33 3.36 -24.36
C ARG A 8 3.61 3.72 -23.04
N ILE A 9 2.75 4.74 -23.06
CA ILE A 9 1.95 5.15 -21.91
C ILE A 9 0.77 4.19 -21.67
N ASP A 10 0.29 3.53 -22.73
CA ASP A 10 -0.89 2.67 -22.64
C ASP A 10 -0.58 1.22 -22.31
N ASN A 11 0.63 0.74 -22.60
CA ASN A 11 1.00 -0.65 -22.37
C ASN A 11 2.05 -0.79 -21.29
N PRO A 12 1.94 -1.83 -20.43
CA PRO A 12 2.96 -2.13 -19.43
C PRO A 12 4.25 -2.63 -20.09
N GLU A 13 5.40 -2.30 -19.51
CA GLU A 13 6.70 -2.79 -19.93
C GLU A 13 6.86 -4.30 -19.70
N GLN A 14 6.35 -4.80 -18.55
CA GLN A 14 6.43 -6.22 -18.20
C GLN A 14 5.20 -6.66 -17.41
N VAL A 15 4.74 -7.86 -17.71
CA VAL A 15 3.64 -8.55 -17.02
C VAL A 15 4.11 -9.92 -16.59
N PHE A 16 3.90 -10.23 -15.34
CA PHE A 16 4.17 -11.53 -14.74
C PHE A 16 2.87 -12.10 -14.19
N GLU A 17 2.49 -13.27 -14.68
CA GLU A 17 1.39 -14.07 -14.18
C GLU A 17 1.92 -15.42 -13.70
N PHE A 18 1.52 -15.86 -12.52
CA PHE A 18 1.95 -17.14 -11.96
C PHE A 18 0.97 -17.65 -10.90
N GLU A 19 1.09 -18.94 -10.59
CA GLU A 19 0.27 -19.60 -9.57
C GLU A 19 1.09 -19.89 -8.31
N ILE A 20 0.45 -19.79 -7.16
CA ILE A 20 0.98 -20.13 -5.85
C ILE A 20 0.00 -21.09 -5.19
N GLY A 21 0.22 -22.39 -5.37
CA GLY A 21 -0.78 -23.37 -5.03
C GLY A 21 -2.09 -23.14 -5.80
N PRO A 22 -3.24 -22.95 -5.12
CA PRO A 22 -4.50 -22.67 -5.79
C PRO A 22 -4.72 -21.21 -6.17
N TYR A 23 -3.81 -20.31 -5.83
CA TYR A 23 -3.98 -18.87 -5.97
C TYR A 23 -3.25 -18.32 -7.19
N LYS A 24 -3.92 -17.47 -7.97
CA LYS A 24 -3.28 -16.70 -9.05
C LYS A 24 -2.66 -15.42 -8.50
N ALA A 25 -1.49 -15.08 -9.02
CA ALA A 25 -0.77 -13.86 -8.68
C ALA A 25 -0.32 -13.12 -9.93
N TYR A 26 -0.32 -11.80 -9.83
CA TYR A 26 0.02 -10.88 -10.91
C TYR A 26 1.02 -9.85 -10.41
N ILE A 27 2.04 -9.55 -11.21
CA ILE A 27 2.93 -8.40 -11.01
C ILE A 27 3.04 -7.68 -12.35
N VAL A 28 2.76 -6.39 -12.35
CA VAL A 28 2.82 -5.54 -13.54
C VAL A 28 3.80 -4.40 -13.29
N HIS A 29 4.84 -4.33 -14.12
CA HIS A 29 5.70 -3.16 -14.23
C HIS A 29 5.16 -2.35 -15.41
N HIS A 30 4.42 -1.28 -15.11
CA HIS A 30 3.84 -0.46 -16.17
C HIS A 30 4.90 0.46 -16.77
N SER A 31 5.73 1.09 -15.94
CA SER A 31 6.86 1.88 -16.42
C SER A 31 7.99 1.89 -15.41
N THR A 32 9.23 1.81 -15.90
CA THR A 32 10.46 1.96 -15.13
C THR A 32 11.33 3.13 -15.60
N ILE A 33 10.81 3.97 -16.49
CA ILE A 33 11.54 5.11 -17.09
C ILE A 33 12.06 6.08 -16.01
N ARG A 34 11.30 6.30 -14.94
CA ARG A 34 11.65 7.21 -13.84
C ARG A 34 12.39 6.54 -12.68
N GLY A 35 12.56 5.24 -12.71
CA GLY A 35 13.12 4.41 -11.65
C GLY A 35 12.31 3.14 -11.42
N PRO A 36 12.61 2.33 -10.39
CA PRO A 36 11.90 1.10 -10.11
C PRO A 36 10.38 1.29 -10.11
N ALA A 37 9.65 0.34 -10.66
CA ALA A 37 8.19 0.35 -10.61
C ALA A 37 7.70 0.35 -9.16
N LYS A 38 6.80 1.26 -8.81
CA LYS A 38 6.27 1.44 -7.46
C LYS A 38 4.79 1.14 -7.42
N GLY A 39 4.37 0.28 -6.48
CA GLY A 39 2.95 0.00 -6.32
C GLY A 39 2.61 -0.90 -5.13
N GLY A 40 1.31 -1.01 -4.86
CA GLY A 40 0.78 -1.83 -3.77
C GLY A 40 0.71 -3.31 -4.13
N ILE A 41 0.71 -4.16 -3.10
CA ILE A 41 0.49 -5.60 -3.19
C ILE A 41 -0.89 -5.87 -2.63
N ARG A 42 -1.88 -6.11 -3.51
CA ARG A 42 -3.29 -6.30 -3.15
C ARG A 42 -3.60 -7.77 -2.92
N LEU A 43 -4.36 -8.06 -1.87
CA LEU A 43 -4.94 -9.38 -1.62
C LEU A 43 -6.46 -9.21 -1.61
N ALA A 44 -7.13 -9.70 -2.65
CA ALA A 44 -8.59 -9.65 -2.75
C ALA A 44 -9.11 -10.75 -3.68
N PRO A 45 -10.35 -11.26 -3.46
CA PRO A 45 -10.90 -12.36 -4.23
C PRO A 45 -11.20 -12.01 -5.70
N ASP A 46 -11.30 -10.74 -6.02
CA ASP A 46 -11.61 -10.17 -7.33
C ASP A 46 -10.37 -9.69 -8.10
N VAL A 47 -9.17 -9.81 -7.54
CA VAL A 47 -7.92 -9.47 -8.23
C VAL A 47 -7.81 -10.22 -9.55
N ASP A 48 -7.53 -9.48 -10.62
CA ASP A 48 -7.22 -10.00 -11.95
C ASP A 48 -6.12 -9.18 -12.64
N LEU A 49 -5.75 -9.60 -13.84
CA LEU A 49 -4.69 -8.95 -14.61
C LEU A 49 -5.12 -7.57 -15.12
N GLU A 50 -6.37 -7.39 -15.53
CA GLU A 50 -6.89 -6.14 -16.08
C GLU A 50 -6.86 -5.04 -15.02
N GLU A 51 -7.43 -5.32 -13.82
CA GLU A 51 -7.39 -4.40 -12.68
C GLU A 51 -5.95 -4.08 -12.27
N THR A 52 -5.10 -5.11 -12.16
CA THR A 52 -3.69 -4.94 -11.77
C THR A 52 -2.95 -4.04 -12.76
N THR A 53 -3.20 -4.20 -14.07
CA THR A 53 -2.60 -3.37 -15.13
C THR A 53 -3.09 -1.92 -15.05
N GLY A 54 -4.39 -1.72 -14.92
CA GLY A 54 -4.99 -0.38 -14.76
C GLY A 54 -4.42 0.37 -13.55
N LEU A 55 -4.30 -0.32 -12.41
CA LEU A 55 -3.72 0.26 -11.20
C LEU A 55 -2.21 0.54 -11.34
N ALA A 56 -1.46 -0.31 -12.04
CA ALA A 56 -0.04 -0.08 -12.32
C ALA A 56 0.16 1.17 -13.18
N ARG A 57 -0.71 1.39 -14.18
CA ARG A 57 -0.75 2.62 -14.99
C ARG A 57 -1.01 3.86 -14.14
N LEU A 58 -2.01 3.82 -13.28
CA LEU A 58 -2.30 4.92 -12.34
C LEU A 58 -1.11 5.24 -11.45
N MET A 59 -0.37 4.23 -11.01
CA MET A 59 0.85 4.44 -10.22
C MET A 59 1.94 5.17 -11.00
N THR A 60 2.09 4.92 -12.30
CA THR A 60 3.02 5.68 -13.16
C THR A 60 2.70 7.17 -13.14
N PHE A 61 1.43 7.53 -13.36
CA PHE A 61 1.01 8.93 -13.30
C PHE A 61 1.15 9.53 -11.91
N LYS A 62 0.76 8.79 -10.87
CA LYS A 62 0.88 9.23 -9.48
C LYS A 62 2.31 9.58 -9.11
N CYS A 63 3.29 8.73 -9.46
CA CYS A 63 4.70 9.00 -9.21
C CYS A 63 5.23 10.19 -10.02
N ALA A 64 4.76 10.33 -11.26
CA ALA A 64 5.16 11.43 -12.14
C ALA A 64 4.64 12.79 -11.65
N VAL A 65 3.38 12.86 -11.23
CA VAL A 65 2.74 14.11 -10.74
C VAL A 65 3.47 14.68 -9.51
N VAL A 66 3.88 13.81 -8.59
CA VAL A 66 4.63 14.23 -7.38
C VAL A 66 6.16 14.25 -7.59
N ASN A 67 6.60 14.02 -8.82
CA ASN A 67 8.01 14.09 -9.24
C ASN A 67 8.97 13.23 -8.41
N ILE A 68 8.57 12.05 -7.97
CA ILE A 68 9.47 11.10 -7.29
C ILE A 68 10.18 10.19 -8.29
N PRO A 69 11.40 9.69 -7.97
CA PRO A 69 12.21 8.87 -8.88
C PRO A 69 11.75 7.39 -8.89
N PHE A 70 10.47 7.18 -9.18
CA PHE A 70 9.85 5.88 -9.31
C PHE A 70 8.99 5.82 -10.57
N GLY A 71 8.95 4.65 -11.16
CA GLY A 71 7.96 4.30 -12.16
C GLY A 71 6.64 3.86 -11.55
N GLY A 72 5.83 3.17 -12.31
CA GLY A 72 4.55 2.63 -11.85
C GLY A 72 4.49 1.12 -11.95
N GLY A 73 3.95 0.50 -10.92
CA GLY A 73 3.68 -0.93 -10.90
C GLY A 73 2.55 -1.29 -9.96
N LYS A 74 2.13 -2.52 -10.02
CA LYS A 74 1.12 -3.10 -9.15
C LYS A 74 1.32 -4.60 -9.04
N SER A 75 0.99 -5.15 -7.88
CA SER A 75 0.88 -6.59 -7.74
C SER A 75 -0.39 -6.96 -7.00
N GLY A 76 -0.85 -8.17 -7.25
CA GLY A 76 -2.01 -8.71 -6.58
C GLY A 76 -1.99 -10.23 -6.49
N ILE A 77 -2.64 -10.75 -5.45
CA ILE A 77 -2.91 -12.17 -5.27
C ILE A 77 -4.42 -12.32 -5.18
N LYS A 78 -4.98 -13.18 -6.02
CA LYS A 78 -6.41 -13.49 -6.02
C LYS A 78 -6.75 -14.39 -4.84
N VAL A 79 -7.02 -13.78 -3.69
CA VAL A 79 -7.35 -14.48 -2.44
C VAL A 79 -8.12 -13.55 -1.49
N ASP A 80 -9.07 -14.09 -0.74
CA ASP A 80 -9.64 -13.38 0.41
C ASP A 80 -8.77 -13.69 1.66
N PRO A 81 -7.93 -12.76 2.13
CA PRO A 81 -7.04 -13.03 3.26
C PRO A 81 -7.78 -13.30 4.58
N ARG A 82 -9.08 -12.95 4.68
CA ARG A 82 -9.91 -13.19 5.86
C ARG A 82 -10.33 -14.65 6.00
N GLN A 83 -10.22 -15.44 4.91
CA GLN A 83 -10.52 -16.87 4.88
C GLN A 83 -9.31 -17.74 5.20
N LEU A 84 -8.14 -17.13 5.36
CA LEU A 84 -6.89 -17.80 5.69
C LEU A 84 -6.57 -17.66 7.18
N SER A 85 -6.06 -18.74 7.76
CA SER A 85 -5.37 -18.65 9.04
C SER A 85 -4.10 -17.79 8.91
N ARG A 86 -3.57 -17.34 10.04
CA ARG A 86 -2.32 -16.58 10.06
C ARG A 86 -1.15 -17.32 9.40
N ASP A 87 -1.04 -18.63 9.66
CA ASP A 87 0.07 -19.44 9.14
C ASP A 87 -0.06 -19.71 7.64
N GLU A 88 -1.30 -19.91 7.15
CA GLU A 88 -1.57 -20.02 5.71
C GLU A 88 -1.24 -18.72 4.99
N LEU A 89 -1.63 -17.57 5.53
CA LEU A 89 -1.29 -16.27 4.95
C LEU A 89 0.23 -16.05 4.92
N VAL A 90 0.94 -16.36 6.00
CA VAL A 90 2.41 -16.26 6.06
C VAL A 90 3.05 -17.16 4.98
N SER A 91 2.58 -18.39 4.85
CA SER A 91 3.07 -19.35 3.87
C SER A 91 2.84 -18.88 2.44
N LEU A 92 1.64 -18.33 2.17
CA LEU A 92 1.28 -17.76 0.87
C LEU A 92 2.19 -16.57 0.51
N ILE A 93 2.40 -15.63 1.43
CA ILE A 93 3.25 -14.46 1.19
C ILE A 93 4.71 -14.84 0.95
N ARG A 94 5.23 -15.81 1.69
CA ARG A 94 6.58 -16.32 1.46
C ARG A 94 6.70 -16.99 0.09
N ALA A 95 5.77 -17.85 -0.29
CA ALA A 95 5.75 -18.51 -1.59
C ALA A 95 5.61 -17.49 -2.74
N PHE A 96 4.74 -16.47 -2.59
CA PHE A 96 4.64 -15.34 -3.52
C PHE A 96 5.98 -14.65 -3.70
N THR A 97 6.66 -14.33 -2.61
CA THR A 97 7.96 -13.65 -2.64
C THR A 97 9.01 -14.46 -3.35
N GLN A 98 9.10 -15.75 -3.05
CA GLN A 98 10.05 -16.66 -3.68
C GLN A 98 9.83 -16.75 -5.19
N GLU A 99 8.59 -16.94 -5.63
CA GLU A 99 8.28 -17.08 -7.04
C GLU A 99 8.49 -15.75 -7.79
N ALA A 100 8.08 -14.63 -7.20
CA ALA A 100 8.29 -13.30 -7.77
C ALA A 100 9.78 -12.96 -7.95
N ILE A 101 10.64 -13.33 -6.98
CA ILE A 101 12.10 -13.14 -7.08
C ILE A 101 12.68 -14.07 -8.15
N ARG A 102 12.30 -15.37 -8.20
CA ARG A 102 12.79 -16.32 -9.22
C ARG A 102 12.46 -15.87 -10.64
N LYS A 103 11.28 -15.28 -10.83
CA LYS A 103 10.86 -14.72 -12.13
C LYS A 103 11.49 -13.34 -12.44
N GLY A 104 12.25 -12.78 -11.51
CA GLY A 104 12.82 -11.44 -11.66
C GLY A 104 11.79 -10.31 -11.65
N ALA A 105 10.58 -10.59 -11.17
CA ALA A 105 9.50 -9.62 -11.04
C ALA A 105 9.63 -8.74 -9.79
N LEU A 106 10.27 -9.25 -8.74
CA LEU A 106 10.50 -8.56 -7.48
C LEU A 106 12.01 -8.47 -7.21
N ALA A 107 12.56 -7.28 -7.41
CA ALA A 107 13.97 -6.97 -7.17
C ALA A 107 14.12 -5.48 -6.82
N PRO A 108 15.15 -5.10 -6.00
CA PRO A 108 15.30 -3.72 -5.53
C PRO A 108 15.36 -2.67 -6.64
N GLU A 109 15.98 -3.02 -7.76
CA GLU A 109 16.16 -2.14 -8.93
C GLU A 109 14.97 -2.15 -9.91
N LYS A 110 14.02 -3.08 -9.75
CA LYS A 110 12.90 -3.27 -10.68
C LYS A 110 11.56 -2.90 -10.09
N TYR A 111 11.30 -3.31 -8.86
CA TYR A 111 9.99 -3.14 -8.23
C TYR A 111 10.11 -2.91 -6.73
N SER A 112 9.41 -1.89 -6.24
CA SER A 112 9.26 -1.61 -4.82
C SER A 112 7.79 -1.71 -4.43
N GLY A 113 7.44 -2.77 -3.70
CA GLY A 113 6.09 -3.02 -3.20
C GLY A 113 5.67 -2.06 -2.07
N ALA A 114 4.38 -2.06 -1.75
CA ALA A 114 3.81 -1.35 -0.59
C ALA A 114 2.54 -2.05 -0.11
N PRO A 115 2.06 -1.76 1.12
CA PRO A 115 0.74 -2.21 1.55
C PRO A 115 -0.37 -1.69 0.65
N ASP A 116 -1.39 -2.51 0.44
CA ASP A 116 -2.62 -2.21 -0.27
C ASP A 116 -3.80 -2.94 0.41
N MET A 117 -4.97 -2.97 -0.21
CA MET A 117 -6.12 -3.71 0.30
C MET A 117 -5.75 -5.17 0.57
N GLY A 118 -6.10 -5.67 1.74
CA GLY A 118 -5.81 -7.03 2.19
C GLY A 118 -4.38 -7.31 2.64
N SER A 119 -3.43 -6.37 2.44
CA SER A 119 -2.06 -6.46 2.95
C SER A 119 -1.75 -5.33 3.94
N ASN A 120 -0.73 -5.51 4.75
CA ASN A 120 -0.37 -4.58 5.82
C ASN A 120 1.15 -4.57 6.08
N GLU A 121 1.57 -3.87 7.13
CA GLU A 121 2.98 -3.77 7.54
C GLU A 121 3.63 -5.14 7.82
N SER A 122 2.88 -6.06 8.46
CA SER A 122 3.35 -7.42 8.72
C SER A 122 3.60 -8.20 7.43
N THR A 123 2.72 -8.03 6.43
CA THR A 123 2.91 -8.61 5.09
C THR A 123 4.20 -8.10 4.45
N MET A 124 4.47 -6.80 4.55
CA MET A 124 5.70 -6.20 4.02
C MET A 124 6.94 -6.70 4.76
N ALA A 125 6.86 -6.87 6.09
CA ALA A 125 7.95 -7.46 6.86
C ALA A 125 8.29 -8.90 6.41
N GLN A 126 7.26 -9.70 6.15
CA GLN A 126 7.43 -11.09 5.67
C GLN A 126 8.09 -11.15 4.29
N ILE A 127 7.69 -10.27 3.38
CA ILE A 127 8.30 -10.16 2.04
C ILE A 127 9.78 -9.78 2.17
N ALA A 128 10.10 -8.77 2.99
CA ALA A 128 11.47 -8.35 3.20
C ALA A 128 12.34 -9.44 3.85
N ASP A 129 11.81 -10.12 4.88
CA ASP A 129 12.48 -11.23 5.56
C ASP A 129 12.78 -12.39 4.60
N GLU A 130 11.79 -12.78 3.78
CA GLU A 130 11.96 -13.87 2.82
C GLU A 130 12.95 -13.52 1.72
N ALA A 131 12.92 -12.28 1.23
CA ALA A 131 13.88 -11.80 0.23
C ALA A 131 15.32 -11.79 0.76
N ILE A 132 15.52 -11.39 2.01
CA ILE A 132 16.84 -11.46 2.67
C ILE A 132 17.31 -12.91 2.75
N LYS A 133 16.45 -13.84 3.20
CA LYS A 133 16.78 -15.26 3.30
C LYS A 133 17.19 -15.88 1.96
N MET A 134 16.43 -15.56 0.90
CA MET A 134 16.76 -16.02 -0.45
C MET A 134 18.11 -15.49 -0.92
N LYS A 135 18.38 -14.19 -0.71
CA LYS A 135 19.65 -13.58 -1.11
C LYS A 135 20.83 -14.14 -0.32
N VAL A 136 20.68 -14.34 0.98
CA VAL A 136 21.71 -14.94 1.82
C VAL A 136 22.03 -16.35 1.35
N LYS A 137 21.00 -17.17 1.09
CA LYS A 137 21.19 -18.54 0.58
C LYS A 137 21.90 -18.54 -0.77
N GLU A 138 21.52 -17.69 -1.70
CA GLU A 138 22.18 -17.54 -3.00
C GLU A 138 23.65 -17.17 -2.86
N ASP A 139 23.97 -16.21 -1.98
CA ASP A 139 25.34 -15.74 -1.77
C ASP A 139 26.19 -16.78 -1.00
N GLU A 140 25.59 -17.58 -0.12
CA GLU A 140 26.25 -18.74 0.51
C GLU A 140 26.59 -19.82 -0.53
N GLU A 141 25.66 -20.18 -1.40
CA GLU A 141 25.88 -21.15 -2.47
C GLU A 141 26.98 -20.69 -3.46
N ARG A 142 27.06 -19.37 -3.69
CA ARG A 142 28.13 -18.77 -4.50
C ARG A 142 29.46 -18.57 -3.75
N GLY A 143 29.52 -18.91 -2.46
CA GLY A 143 30.70 -18.76 -1.61
C GLY A 143 31.06 -17.33 -1.22
N GLN A 144 30.18 -16.35 -1.51
CA GLN A 144 30.41 -14.92 -1.26
C GLN A 144 30.35 -14.56 0.23
N LEU A 145 29.68 -15.40 1.04
CA LEU A 145 29.56 -15.20 2.50
C LEU A 145 30.50 -16.09 3.29
N ARG A 146 31.41 -16.83 2.62
CA ARG A 146 32.33 -17.76 3.26
C ARG A 146 33.24 -17.06 4.28
N GLY A 147 33.20 -17.53 5.51
CA GLY A 147 34.00 -16.98 6.61
C GLY A 147 33.40 -15.74 7.29
N LEU A 148 32.25 -15.24 6.86
CA LEU A 148 31.55 -14.15 7.53
C LEU A 148 30.74 -14.68 8.71
N ARG A 149 30.85 -13.99 9.85
CA ARG A 149 30.05 -14.32 11.06
C ARG A 149 28.65 -13.71 11.08
N GLN A 150 28.41 -12.75 10.21
CA GLN A 150 27.14 -12.01 10.13
C GLN A 150 26.80 -11.68 8.68
N ILE A 151 25.50 -11.57 8.39
CA ILE A 151 25.01 -11.10 7.10
C ILE A 151 25.51 -9.67 6.86
N PRO A 152 26.15 -9.37 5.72
CA PRO A 152 26.59 -8.02 5.40
C PRO A 152 25.41 -7.04 5.45
N ARG A 153 25.61 -5.92 6.13
CA ARG A 153 24.57 -4.86 6.28
C ARG A 153 24.06 -4.35 4.92
N LEU A 154 24.91 -4.38 3.91
CA LEU A 154 24.53 -4.00 2.54
C LEU A 154 23.44 -4.93 1.99
N ILE A 155 23.58 -6.24 2.09
CA ILE A 155 22.59 -7.22 1.65
C ILE A 155 21.26 -6.97 2.38
N TYR A 156 21.33 -6.83 3.70
CA TYR A 156 20.16 -6.58 4.53
C TYR A 156 19.42 -5.30 4.09
N ASN A 157 20.12 -4.19 3.93
CA ASN A 157 19.52 -2.91 3.56
C ASN A 157 18.97 -2.93 2.13
N THR A 158 19.70 -3.52 1.18
CA THR A 158 19.27 -3.62 -0.22
C THR A 158 18.01 -4.46 -0.35
N MET A 159 17.99 -5.66 0.25
CA MET A 159 16.82 -6.53 0.12
C MET A 159 15.58 -5.99 0.86
N ARG A 160 15.75 -5.22 1.92
CA ARG A 160 14.62 -4.52 2.58
C ARG A 160 13.98 -3.46 1.70
N SER A 161 14.69 -2.91 0.72
CA SER A 161 14.16 -1.84 -0.16
C SER A 161 13.14 -2.33 -1.19
N ILE A 162 12.99 -3.64 -1.39
CA ILE A 162 11.97 -4.21 -2.30
C ILE A 162 10.53 -3.91 -1.86
N VAL A 163 10.32 -3.51 -0.61
CA VAL A 163 9.03 -3.07 -0.09
C VAL A 163 9.16 -1.85 0.82
N THR A 164 8.13 -1.02 0.80
CA THR A 164 7.92 0.09 1.73
C THR A 164 6.72 -0.19 2.64
N GLY A 165 6.49 0.65 3.67
CA GLY A 165 5.39 0.44 4.60
C GLY A 165 5.58 -0.77 5.50
N LYS A 166 6.82 -1.11 5.80
CA LYS A 166 7.23 -2.09 6.81
C LYS A 166 7.04 -1.51 8.22
N PRO A 167 7.01 -2.35 9.27
CA PRO A 167 7.15 -1.89 10.64
C PRO A 167 8.44 -1.07 10.84
N ILE A 168 8.45 -0.21 11.84
CA ILE A 168 9.57 0.70 12.14
C ILE A 168 10.86 -0.09 12.39
N GLU A 169 10.77 -1.20 13.10
CA GLU A 169 11.90 -2.10 13.41
C GLU A 169 12.55 -2.68 12.15
N PHE A 170 11.78 -2.78 11.07
CA PHE A 170 12.23 -3.18 9.74
C PHE A 170 12.62 -2.00 8.84
N GLY A 171 12.70 -0.77 9.39
CA GLY A 171 13.04 0.45 8.65
C GLY A 171 11.85 1.07 7.93
N GLY A 172 10.66 0.90 8.46
CA GLY A 172 9.47 1.66 8.10
C GLY A 172 9.52 3.10 8.62
N LEU A 173 8.62 3.95 8.12
CA LEU A 173 8.45 5.32 8.56
C LEU A 173 7.16 5.44 9.38
N HIS A 174 7.22 6.19 10.47
CA HIS A 174 6.09 6.37 11.40
C HIS A 174 4.91 7.09 10.71
N GLU A 175 5.24 8.07 9.90
CA GLU A 175 4.28 8.95 9.22
C GLU A 175 3.47 8.24 8.13
N ARG A 176 3.86 7.01 7.75
CA ARG A 176 3.20 6.25 6.69
C ARG A 176 1.71 6.04 6.96
N VAL A 177 1.31 5.93 8.22
CA VAL A 177 -0.07 5.61 8.63
C VAL A 177 -1.04 6.72 8.21
N TRP A 178 -0.65 7.99 8.37
CA TRP A 178 -1.49 9.15 8.05
C TRP A 178 -1.11 9.89 6.77
N ALA A 179 0.04 9.59 6.17
CA ALA A 179 0.51 10.31 4.98
C ALA A 179 -0.51 10.43 3.84
N THR A 180 -1.39 9.42 3.65
CA THR A 180 -2.45 9.49 2.64
C THR A 180 -3.54 10.48 3.05
N GLY A 181 -3.91 10.50 4.33
CA GLY A 181 -4.86 11.46 4.90
C GLY A 181 -4.36 12.90 4.76
N ASP A 182 -3.11 13.14 5.11
CA ASP A 182 -2.44 14.45 4.93
C ASP A 182 -2.42 14.89 3.47
N GLY A 183 -2.14 13.97 2.57
CA GLY A 183 -2.17 14.24 1.13
C GLY A 183 -3.57 14.60 0.63
N MET A 184 -4.61 13.93 1.15
CA MET A 184 -6.01 14.26 0.84
C MET A 184 -6.38 15.65 1.37
N LYS A 185 -6.01 15.96 2.63
CA LYS A 185 -6.22 17.29 3.21
C LYS A 185 -5.57 18.37 2.35
N SER A 186 -4.29 18.21 2.02
CA SER A 186 -3.53 19.19 1.24
C SER A 186 -4.15 19.42 -0.15
N ALA A 187 -4.57 18.36 -0.82
CA ALA A 187 -5.24 18.47 -2.12
C ALA A 187 -6.58 19.20 -2.01
N LEU A 188 -7.37 18.92 -0.96
CA LEU A 188 -8.64 19.60 -0.71
C LEU A 188 -8.45 21.08 -0.35
N GLU A 189 -7.44 21.41 0.45
CA GLU A 189 -7.10 22.80 0.79
C GLU A 189 -6.82 23.64 -0.47
N ILE A 190 -5.98 23.10 -1.37
CA ILE A 190 -5.66 23.80 -2.64
C ILE A 190 -6.93 23.97 -3.49
N PHE A 191 -7.74 22.90 -3.63
CA PHE A 191 -9.00 22.97 -4.38
C PHE A 191 -9.96 24.01 -3.81
N LEU A 192 -10.10 24.08 -2.49
CA LEU A 192 -10.96 25.04 -1.82
C LEU A 192 -10.44 26.48 -1.98
N LEU A 193 -9.12 26.68 -1.86
CA LEU A 193 -8.48 27.97 -2.06
C LEU A 193 -8.76 28.53 -3.46
N GLU A 194 -8.71 27.70 -4.51
CA GLU A 194 -9.09 28.09 -5.88
C GLU A 194 -10.58 28.52 -6.00
N LYS A 195 -11.43 28.08 -5.08
CA LYS A 195 -12.85 28.47 -5.01
C LYS A 195 -13.12 29.63 -4.05
N GLY A 196 -12.08 30.19 -3.42
CA GLY A 196 -12.24 31.22 -2.39
C GLY A 196 -12.82 30.68 -1.08
N LEU A 197 -12.67 29.36 -0.82
CA LEU A 197 -13.16 28.65 0.35
C LEU A 197 -11.99 28.15 1.20
N ASN A 198 -12.27 27.71 2.43
CA ASN A 198 -11.32 27.08 3.32
C ASN A 198 -11.98 25.93 4.09
N LEU A 199 -11.19 25.18 4.86
CA LEU A 199 -11.64 24.03 5.63
C LEU A 199 -12.37 24.42 6.93
N GLU A 200 -12.17 25.61 7.46
CA GLU A 200 -12.69 26.04 8.76
C GLU A 200 -14.21 25.92 8.82
N GLY A 201 -14.72 25.15 9.75
CA GLY A 201 -16.13 24.89 9.94
C GLY A 201 -16.83 24.08 8.83
N MET A 202 -16.09 23.64 7.79
CA MET A 202 -16.63 22.82 6.70
C MET A 202 -17.11 21.47 7.22
N ARG A 203 -18.30 21.05 6.81
CA ARG A 203 -18.92 19.79 7.21
C ARG A 203 -18.52 18.69 6.23
N ILE A 204 -17.88 17.65 6.73
CA ILE A 204 -17.32 16.56 5.91
C ILE A 204 -17.88 15.22 6.38
N VAL A 205 -18.19 14.35 5.43
CA VAL A 205 -18.53 12.94 5.65
C VAL A 205 -17.40 12.08 5.07
N ILE A 206 -16.97 11.10 5.83
CA ILE A 206 -15.92 10.15 5.43
C ILE A 206 -16.55 8.80 5.12
N GLN A 207 -16.28 8.27 3.93
CA GLN A 207 -16.63 6.91 3.55
C GLN A 207 -15.42 6.01 3.66
N GLY A 208 -15.52 4.97 4.49
CA GLY A 208 -14.41 4.11 4.88
C GLY A 208 -13.61 4.68 6.06
N PHE A 209 -13.41 3.89 7.12
CA PHE A 209 -12.70 4.30 8.34
C PHE A 209 -11.47 3.44 8.64
N GLY A 210 -10.88 2.89 7.57
CA GLY A 210 -9.55 2.28 7.57
C GLY A 210 -8.44 3.32 7.76
N ASN A 211 -7.18 2.96 7.47
CA ASN A 211 -6.04 3.87 7.67
C ASN A 211 -6.18 5.19 6.87
N VAL A 212 -6.65 5.10 5.63
CA VAL A 212 -6.82 6.29 4.76
C VAL A 212 -7.93 7.21 5.29
N GLY A 213 -9.13 6.65 5.53
CA GLY A 213 -10.28 7.44 5.98
C GLY A 213 -10.09 8.02 7.38
N TYR A 214 -9.52 7.25 8.30
CA TYR A 214 -9.17 7.76 9.62
C TYR A 214 -8.12 8.86 9.55
N GLY A 215 -7.02 8.65 8.80
CA GLY A 215 -5.99 9.68 8.62
C GLY A 215 -6.55 10.96 7.98
N ALA A 216 -7.44 10.83 6.98
CA ALA A 216 -8.12 11.98 6.39
C ALA A 216 -9.04 12.69 7.39
N ALA A 217 -9.84 11.94 8.15
CA ALA A 217 -10.72 12.51 9.16
C ALA A 217 -9.93 13.30 10.22
N LEU A 218 -8.81 12.75 10.69
CA LEU A 218 -7.95 13.39 11.67
C LEU A 218 -7.33 14.67 11.10
N ALA A 219 -6.65 14.59 9.96
CA ALA A 219 -5.98 15.73 9.33
C ALA A 219 -6.95 16.86 8.97
N LEU A 220 -8.15 16.53 8.50
CA LEU A 220 -9.19 17.51 8.18
C LEU A 220 -9.78 18.15 9.44
N SER A 221 -9.98 17.36 10.51
CA SER A 221 -10.44 17.87 11.80
C SER A 221 -9.43 18.84 12.43
N GLU A 222 -8.14 18.49 12.40
CA GLU A 222 -7.04 19.37 12.86
C GLU A 222 -6.95 20.68 12.06
N ALA A 223 -7.37 20.64 10.77
CA ALA A 223 -7.44 21.84 9.92
C ALA A 223 -8.75 22.65 10.10
N GLY A 224 -9.56 22.35 11.13
CA GLY A 224 -10.76 23.10 11.49
C GLY A 224 -12.06 22.62 10.84
N ALA A 225 -12.03 21.55 10.03
CA ALA A 225 -13.25 20.97 9.49
C ALA A 225 -14.01 20.16 10.55
N LYS A 226 -15.33 20.04 10.38
CA LYS A 226 -16.19 19.21 11.23
C LYS A 226 -16.49 17.89 10.53
N ILE A 227 -16.01 16.79 11.08
CA ILE A 227 -16.37 15.46 10.59
C ILE A 227 -17.76 15.13 11.15
N VAL A 228 -18.78 15.30 10.31
CA VAL A 228 -20.17 15.14 10.73
C VAL A 228 -20.75 13.76 10.46
N GLY A 229 -20.03 12.91 9.79
CA GLY A 229 -20.42 11.52 9.55
C GLY A 229 -19.27 10.66 9.10
N VAL A 230 -19.32 9.40 9.49
CA VAL A 230 -18.44 8.33 9.03
C VAL A 230 -19.30 7.15 8.61
N ILE A 231 -19.00 6.56 7.45
CA ILE A 231 -19.74 5.45 6.88
C ILE A 231 -18.77 4.28 6.65
N GLU A 232 -19.14 3.11 7.08
CA GLU A 232 -18.47 1.84 6.83
C GLU A 232 -19.43 0.81 6.24
N ARG A 233 -18.86 -0.33 5.82
CA ARG A 233 -19.65 -1.42 5.20
C ARG A 233 -20.84 -1.87 6.06
N ASN A 234 -20.69 -1.84 7.38
CA ASN A 234 -21.65 -2.38 8.34
C ASN A 234 -22.48 -1.28 9.03
N GLY A 235 -22.50 -0.06 8.49
CA GLY A 235 -23.26 1.04 9.06
C GLY A 235 -22.48 2.34 9.10
N GLY A 236 -23.05 3.34 9.74
CA GLY A 236 -22.44 4.66 9.86
C GLY A 236 -22.79 5.30 11.19
N VAL A 237 -22.11 6.40 11.47
CA VAL A 237 -22.37 7.26 12.63
C VAL A 237 -22.38 8.72 12.18
N LYS A 238 -23.27 9.52 12.72
CA LYS A 238 -23.35 10.96 12.42
C LYS A 238 -23.44 11.78 13.70
N ASN A 239 -22.88 12.98 13.65
CA ASN A 239 -23.05 14.00 14.66
C ASN A 239 -22.94 15.38 13.97
N ASN A 240 -24.02 16.14 13.95
CA ASN A 240 -24.05 17.46 13.30
C ASN A 240 -23.13 18.49 13.96
N GLN A 241 -22.75 18.29 15.21
CA GLN A 241 -21.82 19.16 15.94
C GLN A 241 -20.34 18.80 15.66
N GLY A 242 -20.09 17.63 15.07
CA GLY A 242 -18.78 17.03 14.82
C GLY A 242 -18.55 15.80 15.67
N LEU A 243 -17.93 14.79 15.07
CA LEU A 243 -17.54 13.55 15.73
C LEU A 243 -16.17 13.72 16.39
N ASP A 244 -15.98 13.14 17.56
CA ASP A 244 -14.66 12.88 18.13
C ASP A 244 -14.00 11.77 17.33
N VAL A 245 -13.10 12.16 16.42
CA VAL A 245 -12.46 11.25 15.46
C VAL A 245 -11.57 10.21 16.17
N GLU A 246 -10.84 10.61 17.20
CA GLU A 246 -9.95 9.71 17.95
C GLU A 246 -10.76 8.74 18.82
N GLY A 247 -11.73 9.25 19.55
CA GLY A 247 -12.64 8.42 20.35
C GLY A 247 -13.42 7.43 19.49
N LEU A 248 -13.89 7.86 18.31
CA LEU A 248 -14.56 7.00 17.35
C LEU A 248 -13.63 5.90 16.83
N LYS A 249 -12.36 6.22 16.54
CA LYS A 249 -11.38 5.22 16.07
C LYS A 249 -11.08 4.17 17.14
N LYS A 250 -10.94 4.61 18.39
CA LYS A 250 -10.73 3.70 19.51
C LYS A 250 -11.93 2.77 19.66
N TYR A 251 -13.14 3.31 19.69
CA TYR A 251 -14.37 2.54 19.79
C TYR A 251 -14.50 1.52 18.66
N PHE A 252 -14.31 1.95 17.41
CA PHE A 252 -14.41 1.07 16.24
C PHE A 252 -13.36 -0.05 16.25
N LYS A 253 -12.14 0.23 16.74
CA LYS A 253 -11.11 -0.78 16.89
C LYS A 253 -11.48 -1.86 17.92
N GLU A 254 -12.16 -1.46 19.00
CA GLU A 254 -12.55 -2.36 20.10
C GLU A 254 -13.81 -3.19 19.75
N HIS A 255 -14.77 -2.61 19.03
CA HIS A 255 -16.10 -3.20 18.83
C HIS A 255 -16.36 -3.67 17.39
N GLY A 256 -15.59 -3.20 16.40
CA GLY A 256 -15.80 -3.52 14.97
C GLY A 256 -17.04 -2.88 14.34
N THR A 257 -17.77 -2.05 15.10
CA THR A 257 -19.00 -1.37 14.70
C THR A 257 -19.05 0.03 15.29
N PHE A 258 -19.91 0.91 14.73
CA PHE A 258 -20.23 2.21 15.31
C PHE A 258 -21.45 2.17 16.23
N GLU A 259 -22.21 1.09 16.22
CA GLU A 259 -23.40 0.91 17.04
C GLU A 259 -23.06 1.04 18.54
N GLY A 260 -23.78 1.92 19.23
CA GLY A 260 -23.56 2.21 20.66
C GLY A 260 -22.45 3.25 20.94
N PHE A 261 -21.87 3.87 19.93
CA PHE A 261 -20.94 4.99 20.15
C PHE A 261 -21.70 6.21 20.69
N SER A 262 -21.39 6.64 21.91
CA SER A 262 -22.11 7.72 22.60
C SER A 262 -21.89 9.12 22.01
N GLY A 263 -20.94 9.28 21.10
CA GLY A 263 -20.61 10.56 20.44
C GLY A 263 -21.40 10.86 19.17
N GLY A 264 -22.36 10.02 18.80
CA GLY A 264 -23.19 10.20 17.60
C GLY A 264 -24.38 9.24 17.53
N ASP A 265 -25.23 9.41 16.49
CA ASP A 265 -26.41 8.59 16.19
C ASP A 265 -26.16 7.64 15.02
#